data_53b7f2f31c07bc938c7ccb7620a5799f
#
_entry.id   53b7f2f31c07bc938c7ccb7620a5799f
#
_cell.length_a   1.000
_cell.length_b   1.000
_cell.length_c   1.000
_cell.angle_alpha   90.00
_cell.angle_beta   90.00
_cell.angle_gamma   90.00
#
_symmetry.space_group_name_H-M   'P 1'
#
loop_
_entity.id
_entity.type
_entity.pdbx_description
1 polymer ?
#
loop_
_entity_poly.entity_id
_entity_poly.type
_entity_poly.pdbx_seq_one_letter_code
_entity_poly.pdbx_strand_id
1 'polypeptide(L)'
;MEWTNTPEYSTMYHDLPRTARFWSVLFAIDRDLAETTRKEGCPCGGHLHCANYPRKPRGTPVQLPKEQCLRLSFCCDRDGCRKRVTPRSVRFLGRKVYLGAVVILISAMRQGPSPRRVRELSARFGADESTIIRWQTFWREHFPETPFWKIARACLVPVAEIVTLPYSLVDAFLNRNRRCRGWTLLLRFLSPITVPGGLQIEVSQ
;
A
#
# COMPACT_ATOMS: atom_id res chain seq x y z
N MET A 1 27.51 -6.18 -29.14
CA MET A 1 27.45 -5.55 -27.80
C MET A 1 26.51 -6.41 -26.94
N GLU A 2 27.10 -7.29 -26.18
CA GLU A 2 26.37 -8.13 -25.21
C GLU A 2 25.94 -7.27 -24.03
N TRP A 3 24.66 -7.12 -23.86
CA TRP A 3 24.08 -6.53 -22.64
C TRP A 3 24.17 -7.58 -21.56
N THR A 4 25.16 -7.44 -20.69
CA THR A 4 25.32 -8.26 -19.49
C THR A 4 24.05 -8.19 -18.66
N ASN A 5 23.47 -9.36 -18.45
CA ASN A 5 22.34 -9.63 -17.57
C ASN A 5 22.74 -9.25 -16.13
N THR A 6 22.45 -8.04 -15.69
CA THR A 6 22.77 -7.60 -14.32
C THR A 6 21.79 -8.24 -13.37
N PRO A 7 22.26 -8.97 -12.33
CA PRO A 7 21.42 -9.76 -11.41
C PRO A 7 20.44 -8.96 -10.54
N GLU A 8 20.54 -7.64 -10.55
CA GLU A 8 19.77 -6.74 -9.65
C GLU A 8 18.24 -6.81 -9.81
N TYR A 9 17.73 -7.19 -10.96
CA TYR A 9 16.28 -7.20 -11.21
C TYR A 9 15.56 -8.47 -10.76
N SER A 10 16.28 -9.56 -10.61
CA SER A 10 15.72 -10.84 -10.17
C SER A 10 15.42 -10.86 -8.67
N THR A 11 16.12 -10.06 -7.86
CA THR A 11 16.10 -10.16 -6.40
C THR A 11 14.89 -9.51 -5.76
N MET A 12 14.37 -8.39 -6.25
CA MET A 12 13.27 -7.68 -5.61
C MET A 12 11.93 -8.43 -5.61
N TYR A 13 11.66 -9.25 -6.65
CA TYR A 13 10.42 -10.06 -6.68
C TYR A 13 10.44 -11.24 -5.70
N HIS A 14 11.61 -11.65 -5.26
CA HIS A 14 11.74 -12.61 -4.17
C HIS A 14 11.52 -11.96 -2.80
N ASP A 15 11.43 -10.63 -2.74
CA ASP A 15 11.29 -9.88 -1.50
C ASP A 15 9.86 -9.82 -0.95
N LEU A 16 8.84 -10.11 -1.77
CA LEU A 16 7.48 -10.22 -1.25
C LEU A 16 7.34 -11.49 -0.41
N PRO A 17 6.96 -11.37 0.88
CA PRO A 17 6.82 -12.54 1.73
C PRO A 17 5.75 -13.50 1.22
N ARG A 18 6.15 -14.77 1.01
CA ARG A 18 5.28 -15.84 0.49
C ARG A 18 4.59 -16.65 1.58
N THR A 19 4.76 -16.27 2.85
CA THR A 19 4.20 -17.00 3.98
C THR A 19 2.81 -16.50 4.35
N ALA A 20 1.85 -17.39 4.56
CA ALA A 20 0.51 -17.03 5.02
C ALA A 20 0.58 -16.22 6.34
N ARG A 21 1.55 -16.52 7.22
CA ARG A 21 1.78 -15.79 8.47
C ARG A 21 1.98 -14.29 8.26
N PHE A 22 2.72 -13.87 7.24
CA PHE A 22 2.92 -12.44 6.94
C PHE A 22 1.59 -11.74 6.65
N TRP A 23 0.75 -12.35 5.81
CA TRP A 23 -0.55 -11.79 5.45
C TRP A 23 -1.53 -11.76 6.62
N SER A 24 -1.47 -12.77 7.50
CA SER A 24 -2.24 -12.78 8.75
C SER A 24 -1.82 -11.66 9.71
N VAL A 25 -0.53 -11.36 9.80
CA VAL A 25 -0.03 -10.20 10.59
C VAL A 25 -0.55 -8.89 10.01
N LEU A 26 -0.53 -8.70 8.69
CA LEU A 26 -1.10 -7.49 8.08
C LEU A 26 -2.60 -7.38 8.33
N PHE A 27 -3.33 -8.49 8.35
CA PHE A 27 -4.75 -8.49 8.68
C PHE A 27 -5.01 -8.14 10.14
N ALA A 28 -4.21 -8.65 11.07
CA ALA A 28 -4.29 -8.27 12.49
C ALA A 28 -4.07 -6.75 12.68
N ILE A 29 -3.07 -6.19 12.01
CA ILE A 29 -2.83 -4.73 12.04
C ILE A 29 -4.03 -3.95 11.48
N ASP A 30 -4.63 -4.39 10.39
CA ASP A 30 -5.84 -3.74 9.85
C ASP A 30 -7.02 -3.79 10.83
N ARG A 31 -7.15 -4.88 11.61
CA ARG A 31 -8.16 -4.99 12.66
C ARG A 31 -7.91 -4.00 13.78
N ASP A 32 -6.67 -3.84 14.22
CA ASP A 32 -6.32 -2.87 15.26
C ASP A 32 -6.59 -1.43 14.80
N LEU A 33 -6.22 -1.09 13.56
CA LEU A 33 -6.52 0.19 12.94
C LEU A 33 -8.04 0.43 12.81
N ALA A 34 -8.79 -0.60 12.49
CA ALA A 34 -10.24 -0.53 12.39
C ALA A 34 -10.89 -0.32 13.77
N GLU A 35 -10.41 -1.02 14.79
CA GLU A 35 -10.92 -0.84 16.17
C GLU A 35 -10.62 0.57 16.71
N THR A 36 -9.45 1.13 16.41
CA THR A 36 -9.13 2.53 16.73
C THR A 36 -10.14 3.47 16.08
N THR A 37 -10.37 3.34 14.77
CA THR A 37 -11.37 4.17 14.05
C THR A 37 -12.79 4.00 14.61
N ARG A 38 -13.16 2.78 15.03
CA ARG A 38 -14.46 2.52 15.64
C ARG A 38 -14.63 3.23 16.99
N LYS A 39 -13.58 3.25 17.80
CA LYS A 39 -13.56 3.97 19.10
C LYS A 39 -13.62 5.48 18.93
N GLU A 40 -12.98 6.03 17.91
CA GLU A 40 -13.06 7.45 17.55
C GLU A 40 -14.50 7.85 17.17
N GLY A 41 -15.28 6.93 16.66
CA GLY A 41 -16.68 7.17 16.29
C GLY A 41 -16.85 7.93 14.99
N CYS A 42 -18.09 8.36 14.72
CA CYS A 42 -18.38 9.22 13.59
C CYS A 42 -18.24 10.70 14.00
N PRO A 43 -17.70 11.59 13.15
CA PRO A 43 -17.63 13.02 13.45
C PRO A 43 -18.97 13.68 13.81
N CYS A 44 -20.10 13.07 13.44
CA CYS A 44 -21.43 13.55 13.85
C CYS A 44 -21.85 13.09 15.25
N GLY A 45 -21.01 12.31 15.97
CA GLY A 45 -21.32 11.72 17.28
C GLY A 45 -22.13 10.42 17.22
N GLY A 46 -22.43 9.88 16.05
CA GLY A 46 -23.11 8.57 15.91
C GLY A 46 -22.14 7.39 16.06
N HIS A 47 -22.69 6.22 16.40
CA HIS A 47 -21.90 4.98 16.51
C HIS A 47 -21.58 4.38 15.15
N LEU A 48 -20.44 3.71 15.08
CA LEU A 48 -19.96 3.06 13.87
C LEU A 48 -20.24 1.55 13.93
N HIS A 49 -21.12 1.09 13.04
CA HIS A 49 -21.44 -0.32 12.84
C HIS A 49 -20.64 -0.93 11.70
N CYS A 50 -20.29 -2.20 11.85
CA CYS A 50 -19.50 -2.94 10.86
C CYS A 50 -20.24 -2.99 9.51
N ALA A 51 -19.55 -2.56 8.45
CA ALA A 51 -20.04 -2.53 7.07
C ALA A 51 -18.94 -2.95 6.09
N ASN A 52 -18.25 -4.05 6.45
CA ASN A 52 -17.17 -4.61 5.64
C ASN A 52 -17.66 -5.01 4.25
N TYR A 53 -16.78 -4.93 3.27
CA TYR A 53 -17.12 -5.32 1.91
C TYR A 53 -16.01 -6.14 1.27
N PRO A 54 -16.38 -7.11 0.38
CA PRO A 54 -15.41 -7.99 -0.25
C PRO A 54 -14.48 -7.22 -1.19
N ARG A 55 -13.23 -7.63 -1.19
CA ARG A 55 -12.22 -7.27 -2.18
C ARG A 55 -11.69 -8.55 -2.80
N LYS A 56 -11.31 -8.49 -4.06
CA LYS A 56 -10.63 -9.58 -4.76
C LYS A 56 -9.15 -9.22 -4.87
N PRO A 57 -8.33 -9.50 -3.82
CA PRO A 57 -6.91 -9.15 -3.86
C PRO A 57 -6.21 -9.92 -4.96
N ARG A 58 -5.60 -9.19 -5.90
CA ARG A 58 -4.82 -9.74 -7.02
C ARG A 58 -3.33 -9.65 -6.72
N GLY A 59 -2.55 -10.54 -7.34
CA GLY A 59 -1.10 -10.55 -7.26
C GLY A 59 -0.52 -11.10 -5.96
N THR A 60 -1.33 -11.69 -5.07
CA THR A 60 -0.81 -12.37 -3.88
C THR A 60 -0.11 -13.67 -4.25
N PRO A 61 1.05 -13.96 -3.65
CA PRO A 61 1.77 -15.21 -3.87
C PRO A 61 1.18 -16.42 -3.14
N VAL A 62 0.16 -16.20 -2.33
CA VAL A 62 -0.54 -17.24 -1.53
C VAL A 62 -2.06 -17.04 -1.62
N GLN A 63 -2.80 -18.12 -1.49
CA GLN A 63 -4.25 -18.05 -1.37
C GLN A 63 -4.62 -17.49 0.01
N LEU A 64 -5.37 -16.39 0.02
CA LEU A 64 -5.81 -15.75 1.25
C LEU A 64 -7.17 -16.30 1.70
N PRO A 65 -7.39 -16.51 3.01
CA PRO A 65 -8.71 -16.82 3.58
C PRO A 65 -9.74 -15.73 3.25
N LYS A 66 -11.02 -16.10 3.19
CA LYS A 66 -12.11 -15.17 2.80
C LYS A 66 -12.17 -13.92 3.69
N GLU A 67 -11.96 -14.06 5.00
CA GLU A 67 -11.94 -12.94 5.94
C GLU A 67 -10.79 -11.95 5.66
N GLN A 68 -9.67 -12.42 5.14
CA GLN A 68 -8.55 -11.57 4.74
C GLN A 68 -8.78 -10.87 3.39
N CYS A 69 -9.80 -11.26 2.65
CA CYS A 69 -10.23 -10.61 1.42
C CYS A 69 -11.26 -9.48 1.65
N LEU A 70 -11.59 -9.17 2.92
CA LEU A 70 -12.49 -8.08 3.26
C LEU A 70 -11.73 -6.76 3.45
N ARG A 71 -12.28 -5.68 2.93
CA ARG A 71 -11.92 -4.32 3.32
C ARG A 71 -12.77 -3.93 4.53
N LEU A 72 -12.11 -3.68 5.66
CA LEU A 72 -12.78 -3.26 6.88
C LEU A 72 -13.37 -1.86 6.68
N SER A 73 -14.60 -1.67 7.10
CA SER A 73 -15.35 -0.44 6.91
C SER A 73 -16.50 -0.39 7.91
N PHE A 74 -16.94 0.81 8.21
CA PHE A 74 -18.07 1.09 9.10
C PHE A 74 -19.11 1.97 8.44
N CYS A 75 -20.32 1.95 8.98
CA CYS A 75 -21.40 2.86 8.63
C CYS A 75 -21.93 3.50 9.92
N CYS A 76 -22.15 4.80 9.91
CA CYS A 76 -22.76 5.51 11.01
C CYS A 76 -24.24 5.13 11.13
N ASP A 77 -24.71 4.93 12.36
CA ASP A 77 -26.12 4.58 12.64
C ASP A 77 -27.05 5.79 12.69
N ARG A 78 -26.51 6.99 12.86
CA ARG A 78 -27.30 8.20 13.05
C ARG A 78 -28.09 8.53 11.79
N ASP A 79 -29.42 8.69 11.95
CA ASP A 79 -30.29 9.13 10.88
C ASP A 79 -29.87 10.54 10.36
N GLY A 80 -29.90 10.69 9.03
CA GLY A 80 -29.40 11.89 8.37
C GLY A 80 -27.88 11.94 8.15
N CYS A 81 -27.10 11.04 8.79
CA CYS A 81 -25.66 10.92 8.55
C CYS A 81 -25.33 9.72 7.63
N ARG A 82 -25.57 8.50 8.07
CA ARG A 82 -25.30 7.22 7.36
C ARG A 82 -23.92 7.18 6.66
N LYS A 83 -22.99 8.03 7.07
CA LYS A 83 -21.67 8.15 6.44
C LYS A 83 -20.87 6.86 6.58
N ARG A 84 -20.26 6.43 5.48
CA ARG A 84 -19.30 5.33 5.50
C ARG A 84 -17.94 5.83 5.94
N VAL A 85 -17.36 5.16 6.93
CA VAL A 85 -16.00 5.40 7.42
C VAL A 85 -15.15 4.20 7.10
N THR A 86 -14.03 4.43 6.40
CA THR A 86 -13.10 3.36 6.01
C THR A 86 -11.78 3.59 6.72
N PRO A 87 -11.38 2.69 7.65
CA PRO A 87 -10.12 2.81 8.38
C PRO A 87 -8.89 2.80 7.47
N ARG A 88 -7.75 3.24 7.99
CA ARG A 88 -6.44 3.02 7.34
C ARG A 88 -6.21 1.52 7.15
N SER A 89 -5.35 1.16 6.19
CA SER A 89 -5.03 -0.25 5.92
C SER A 89 -3.57 -0.41 5.53
N VAL A 90 -2.95 -1.48 6.02
CA VAL A 90 -1.62 -1.92 5.56
C VAL A 90 -1.72 -2.94 4.42
N ARG A 91 -2.92 -3.44 4.10
CA ARG A 91 -3.14 -4.41 3.03
C ARG A 91 -3.55 -3.77 1.71
N PHE A 92 -4.44 -2.79 1.73
CA PHE A 92 -5.06 -2.22 0.53
C PHE A 92 -4.69 -0.76 0.35
N LEU A 93 -4.05 -0.44 -0.74
CA LEU A 93 -3.69 0.91 -1.12
C LEU A 93 -4.88 1.60 -1.81
N GLY A 94 -5.70 2.30 -1.01
CA GLY A 94 -6.87 3.04 -1.48
C GLY A 94 -7.96 2.13 -2.06
N ARG A 95 -8.58 2.57 -3.15
CA ARG A 95 -9.67 1.84 -3.84
C ARG A 95 -9.20 0.70 -4.74
N LYS A 96 -7.91 0.39 -4.78
CA LYS A 96 -7.34 -0.62 -5.67
C LYS A 96 -7.66 -2.04 -5.19
N VAL A 97 -7.85 -2.96 -6.14
CA VAL A 97 -8.05 -4.39 -5.84
C VAL A 97 -6.73 -5.10 -5.52
N TYR A 98 -5.61 -4.56 -5.95
CA TYR A 98 -4.29 -5.12 -5.68
C TYR A 98 -3.85 -4.79 -4.25
N LEU A 99 -3.18 -5.74 -3.60
CA LEU A 99 -2.59 -5.51 -2.29
C LEU A 99 -1.49 -4.44 -2.35
N GLY A 100 -1.39 -3.63 -1.31
CA GLY A 100 -0.44 -2.52 -1.26
C GLY A 100 1.00 -2.93 -1.51
N ALA A 101 1.45 -4.03 -0.89
CA ALA A 101 2.79 -4.58 -1.11
C ALA A 101 3.05 -4.95 -2.58
N VAL A 102 2.04 -5.50 -3.28
CA VAL A 102 2.14 -5.86 -4.70
C VAL A 102 2.25 -4.60 -5.57
N VAL A 103 1.41 -3.58 -5.31
CA VAL A 103 1.46 -2.31 -6.05
C VAL A 103 2.82 -1.64 -5.90
N ILE A 104 3.35 -1.57 -4.67
CA ILE A 104 4.64 -0.97 -4.38
C ILE A 104 5.76 -1.73 -5.10
N LEU A 105 5.77 -3.06 -4.98
CA LEU A 105 6.79 -3.91 -5.58
C LEU A 105 6.81 -3.81 -7.12
N ILE A 106 5.63 -3.87 -7.75
CA ILE A 106 5.51 -3.72 -9.21
C ILE A 106 5.99 -2.34 -9.67
N SER A 107 5.74 -1.32 -8.86
CA SER A 107 6.14 0.06 -9.17
C SER A 107 7.61 0.36 -8.86
N ALA A 108 8.28 -0.45 -8.06
CA ALA A 108 9.66 -0.23 -7.63
C ALA A 108 10.66 -0.58 -8.75
N MET A 109 10.71 0.25 -9.78
CA MET A 109 11.63 0.14 -10.91
C MET A 109 12.65 1.29 -10.85
N ARG A 110 13.91 0.96 -10.61
CA ARG A 110 14.98 1.96 -10.47
C ARG A 110 15.16 2.81 -11.74
N GLN A 111 15.11 2.18 -12.91
CA GLN A 111 15.34 2.83 -14.20
C GLN A 111 14.05 3.24 -14.93
N GLY A 112 12.90 3.10 -14.29
CA GLY A 112 11.59 3.39 -14.90
C GLY A 112 11.01 2.24 -15.71
N PRO A 113 9.83 2.45 -16.31
CA PRO A 113 9.13 1.41 -17.07
C PRO A 113 9.73 1.26 -18.47
N SER A 114 10.40 0.14 -18.75
CA SER A 114 10.65 -0.27 -20.13
C SER A 114 9.45 -1.09 -20.64
N PRO A 115 9.12 -1.05 -21.96
CA PRO A 115 8.01 -1.83 -22.53
C PRO A 115 8.14 -3.34 -22.27
N ARG A 116 9.36 -3.87 -22.34
CA ARG A 116 9.64 -5.28 -22.00
C ARG A 116 9.28 -5.59 -20.56
N ARG A 117 9.72 -4.74 -19.62
CA ARG A 117 9.52 -4.93 -18.20
C ARG A 117 8.05 -4.82 -17.81
N VAL A 118 7.33 -3.86 -18.38
CA VAL A 118 5.89 -3.69 -18.15
C VAL A 118 5.14 -4.94 -18.59
N ARG A 119 5.45 -5.51 -19.78
CA ARG A 119 4.86 -6.77 -20.26
C ARG A 119 5.14 -7.96 -19.35
N GLU A 120 6.38 -8.12 -18.88
CA GLU A 120 6.75 -9.18 -17.94
C GLU A 120 5.95 -9.10 -16.64
N LEU A 121 5.79 -7.88 -16.10
CA LEU A 121 5.00 -7.64 -14.88
C LEU A 121 3.51 -7.85 -15.09
N SER A 122 2.99 -7.40 -16.24
CA SER A 122 1.60 -7.63 -16.64
C SER A 122 1.28 -9.12 -16.67
N ALA A 123 2.10 -9.91 -17.36
CA ALA A 123 1.94 -11.36 -17.44
C ALA A 123 2.04 -12.04 -16.06
N ARG A 124 2.97 -11.60 -15.21
CA ARG A 124 3.24 -12.23 -13.91
C ARG A 124 2.18 -11.94 -12.85
N PHE A 125 1.65 -10.72 -12.82
CA PHE A 125 0.74 -10.24 -11.77
C PHE A 125 -0.71 -10.06 -12.23
N GLY A 126 -0.99 -10.27 -13.53
CA GLY A 126 -2.32 -10.09 -14.09
C GLY A 126 -2.82 -8.65 -14.01
N ALA A 127 -1.90 -7.68 -14.06
CA ALA A 127 -2.21 -6.26 -14.08
C ALA A 127 -2.02 -5.70 -15.49
N ASP A 128 -3.00 -4.95 -16.02
CA ASP A 128 -2.86 -4.31 -17.32
C ASP A 128 -1.65 -3.38 -17.37
N GLU A 129 -0.96 -3.33 -18.51
CA GLU A 129 0.23 -2.49 -18.74
C GLU A 129 -0.04 -1.02 -18.41
N SER A 130 -1.20 -0.50 -18.85
CA SER A 130 -1.64 0.86 -18.53
C SER A 130 -1.81 1.11 -17.02
N THR A 131 -2.19 0.08 -16.27
CA THR A 131 -2.30 0.15 -14.81
C THR A 131 -0.93 0.23 -14.16
N ILE A 132 0.04 -0.55 -14.65
CA ILE A 132 1.44 -0.52 -14.16
C ILE A 132 2.06 0.86 -14.41
N ILE A 133 1.88 1.40 -15.62
CA ILE A 133 2.37 2.74 -15.98
C ILE A 133 1.75 3.80 -15.06
N ARG A 134 0.41 3.79 -14.86
CA ARG A 134 -0.25 4.72 -13.94
C ARG A 134 0.26 4.64 -12.49
N TRP A 135 0.61 3.45 -12.01
CA TRP A 135 1.21 3.32 -10.69
C TRP A 135 2.60 3.95 -10.63
N GLN A 136 3.39 3.80 -11.67
CA GLN A 136 4.69 4.44 -11.77
C GLN A 136 4.59 5.96 -11.80
N THR A 137 3.70 6.51 -12.66
CA THR A 137 3.41 7.94 -12.72
C THR A 137 2.98 8.47 -11.34
N PHE A 138 2.08 7.74 -10.66
CA PHE A 138 1.66 8.12 -9.30
C PHE A 138 2.85 8.25 -8.34
N TRP A 139 3.75 7.27 -8.30
CA TRP A 139 4.87 7.30 -7.36
C TRP A 139 5.93 8.35 -7.71
N ARG A 140 6.12 8.65 -8.97
CA ARG A 140 7.18 9.57 -9.43
C ARG A 140 6.72 11.03 -9.49
N GLU A 141 5.47 11.27 -9.86
CA GLU A 141 4.97 12.61 -10.14
C GLU A 141 3.98 13.10 -9.09
N HIS A 142 3.04 12.25 -8.66
CA HIS A 142 1.97 12.69 -7.76
C HIS A 142 2.30 12.51 -6.28
N PHE A 143 2.88 11.37 -5.92
CA PHE A 143 3.19 11.06 -4.51
C PHE A 143 4.17 12.05 -3.88
N PRO A 144 5.26 12.49 -4.55
CA PRO A 144 6.19 13.48 -4.00
C PRO A 144 5.55 14.84 -3.70
N GLU A 145 4.50 15.20 -4.42
CA GLU A 145 3.79 16.48 -4.23
C GLU A 145 2.75 16.45 -3.12
N THR A 146 2.45 15.26 -2.57
CA THR A 146 1.45 15.14 -1.52
C THR A 146 1.93 15.78 -0.21
N PRO A 147 1.04 16.46 0.54
CA PRO A 147 1.35 16.95 1.89
C PRO A 147 1.87 15.84 2.81
N PHE A 148 1.32 14.63 2.70
CA PHE A 148 1.80 13.47 3.42
C PHE A 148 3.30 13.24 3.19
N TRP A 149 3.74 13.16 1.93
CA TRP A 149 5.15 12.90 1.63
C TRP A 149 6.06 14.04 2.10
N LYS A 150 5.65 15.28 1.86
CA LYS A 150 6.44 16.47 2.25
C LYS A 150 6.79 16.48 3.75
N ILE A 151 5.91 15.98 4.60
CA ILE A 151 6.13 15.84 6.04
C ILE A 151 6.82 14.51 6.36
N ALA A 152 6.27 13.39 5.88
CA ALA A 152 6.70 12.07 6.28
C ALA A 152 8.14 11.73 5.85
N ARG A 153 8.63 12.31 4.73
CA ARG A 153 10.02 12.11 4.29
C ARG A 153 11.07 12.54 5.31
N ALA A 154 10.76 13.52 6.16
CA ALA A 154 11.66 13.98 7.22
C ALA A 154 11.93 12.91 8.28
N CYS A 155 11.05 11.92 8.41
CA CYS A 155 11.21 10.77 9.32
C CYS A 155 12.09 9.66 8.74
N LEU A 156 12.53 9.79 7.48
CA LEU A 156 13.35 8.77 6.81
C LEU A 156 14.83 9.14 6.88
N VAL A 157 15.64 8.21 7.38
CA VAL A 157 17.11 8.35 7.42
C VAL A 157 17.72 7.06 6.85
N PRO A 158 18.45 7.10 5.73
CA PRO A 158 18.64 8.24 4.82
C PRO A 158 17.34 8.66 4.13
N VAL A 159 17.30 9.89 3.64
CA VAL A 159 16.13 10.37 2.88
C VAL A 159 15.99 9.59 1.60
N ALA A 160 14.79 9.07 1.34
CA ALA A 160 14.49 8.34 0.11
C ALA A 160 14.58 9.29 -1.11
N GLU A 161 15.29 8.87 -2.14
CA GLU A 161 15.45 9.66 -3.38
C GLU A 161 14.11 9.71 -4.15
N ILE A 162 13.62 10.92 -4.40
CA ILE A 162 12.34 11.14 -5.10
C ILE A 162 12.36 10.55 -6.50
N VAL A 163 13.49 10.70 -7.22
CA VAL A 163 13.62 10.23 -8.62
C VAL A 163 13.44 8.71 -8.77
N THR A 164 13.78 7.96 -7.73
CA THR A 164 13.71 6.49 -7.74
C THR A 164 12.53 5.91 -6.97
N LEU A 165 11.55 6.74 -6.57
CA LEU A 165 10.34 6.24 -5.89
C LEU A 165 9.53 5.27 -6.78
N PRO A 166 8.95 4.23 -6.19
CA PRO A 166 9.02 3.83 -4.78
C PRO A 166 10.21 2.92 -4.43
N TYR A 167 11.18 2.73 -5.35
CA TYR A 167 12.35 1.87 -5.13
C TYR A 167 13.14 2.31 -3.88
N SER A 168 13.52 3.59 -3.82
CA SER A 168 14.28 4.13 -2.68
C SER A 168 13.54 3.99 -1.34
N LEU A 169 12.22 4.05 -1.37
CA LEU A 169 11.41 3.84 -0.19
C LEU A 169 11.43 2.37 0.27
N VAL A 170 11.29 1.42 -0.67
CA VAL A 170 11.41 -0.01 -0.39
C VAL A 170 12.80 -0.31 0.19
N ASP A 171 13.84 0.21 -0.45
CA ASP A 171 15.22 0.04 -0.03
C ASP A 171 15.47 0.54 1.40
N ALA A 172 14.99 1.75 1.73
CA ALA A 172 15.13 2.34 3.06
C ALA A 172 14.53 1.48 4.19
N PHE A 173 13.45 0.76 3.92
CA PHE A 173 12.80 -0.10 4.92
C PHE A 173 13.33 -1.53 4.94
N LEU A 174 13.67 -2.12 3.79
CA LEU A 174 14.05 -3.53 3.70
C LEU A 174 15.51 -3.78 4.05
N ASN A 175 16.43 -2.90 3.65
CA ASN A 175 17.86 -3.07 3.94
C ASN A 175 18.21 -2.97 5.43
N ARG A 176 17.38 -2.29 6.23
CA ARG A 176 17.60 -2.08 7.66
C ARG A 176 16.86 -3.08 8.55
N ASN A 177 15.99 -3.88 7.96
CA ASN A 177 15.11 -4.75 8.73
C ASN A 177 15.06 -6.15 8.11
N ARG A 178 14.76 -7.15 8.95
CA ARG A 178 14.35 -8.46 8.41
C ARG A 178 13.17 -8.27 7.45
N ARG A 179 13.18 -8.97 6.32
CA ARG A 179 12.23 -8.83 5.20
C ARG A 179 10.76 -8.59 5.61
N CYS A 180 10.17 -9.48 6.40
CA CYS A 180 8.78 -9.34 6.85
C CYS A 180 8.54 -8.08 7.68
N ARG A 181 9.49 -7.73 8.56
CA ARG A 181 9.42 -6.52 9.39
C ARG A 181 9.54 -5.27 8.53
N GLY A 182 10.48 -5.24 7.58
CA GLY A 182 10.66 -4.12 6.65
C GLY A 182 9.38 -3.83 5.86
N TRP A 183 8.77 -4.85 5.29
CA TRP A 183 7.47 -4.72 4.60
C TRP A 183 6.37 -4.22 5.53
N THR A 184 6.28 -4.76 6.76
CA THR A 184 5.26 -4.31 7.72
C THR A 184 5.42 -2.83 8.08
N LEU A 185 6.66 -2.39 8.31
CA LEU A 185 6.97 -0.99 8.62
C LEU A 185 6.67 -0.06 7.44
N LEU A 186 7.06 -0.44 6.22
CA LEU A 186 6.77 0.30 5.00
C LEU A 186 5.26 0.48 4.80
N LEU A 187 4.48 -0.60 4.94
CA LEU A 187 3.04 -0.56 4.76
C LEU A 187 2.34 0.25 5.86
N ARG A 188 2.85 0.20 7.10
CA ARG A 188 2.38 1.07 8.18
C ARG A 188 2.68 2.55 7.90
N PHE A 189 3.89 2.85 7.46
CA PHE A 189 4.28 4.20 7.05
C PHE A 189 3.34 4.75 5.97
N LEU A 190 2.99 3.94 4.97
CA LEU A 190 2.10 4.32 3.89
C LEU A 190 0.60 4.21 4.23
N SER A 191 0.22 3.68 5.38
CA SER A 191 -1.21 3.47 5.72
C SER A 191 -2.07 4.75 5.69
N PRO A 192 -1.56 5.96 6.02
CA PRO A 192 -2.37 7.19 5.93
C PRO A 192 -2.91 7.46 4.52
N ILE A 193 -2.16 7.13 3.46
CA ILE A 193 -2.61 7.41 2.08
C ILE A 193 -3.74 6.48 1.60
N THR A 194 -4.16 5.54 2.42
CA THR A 194 -5.16 4.52 2.04
C THR A 194 -6.60 4.95 2.30
N VAL A 195 -6.80 6.09 2.95
CA VAL A 195 -8.12 6.66 3.24
C VAL A 195 -8.41 7.90 2.40
N PRO A 196 -9.69 8.26 2.19
CA PRO A 196 -10.05 9.52 1.55
C PRO A 196 -9.45 10.69 2.34
N GLY A 197 -8.79 11.62 1.67
CA GLY A 197 -8.07 12.73 2.32
C GLY A 197 -6.71 12.37 2.90
N GLY A 198 -6.32 11.10 2.95
CA GLY A 198 -5.06 10.66 3.56
C GLY A 198 -3.78 11.11 2.83
N LEU A 199 -3.90 11.67 1.65
CA LEU A 199 -2.82 12.38 0.97
C LEU A 199 -2.71 13.84 1.42
N GLN A 200 -3.75 14.36 2.10
CA GLN A 200 -3.77 15.65 2.77
C GLN A 200 -3.56 15.39 4.26
N ILE A 201 -2.66 16.11 4.90
CA ILE A 201 -2.53 16.10 6.34
C ILE A 201 -3.38 17.28 6.84
N GLU A 202 -4.45 16.97 7.56
CA GLU A 202 -5.11 17.96 8.40
C GLU A 202 -4.11 18.31 9.51
N VAL A 203 -3.48 19.47 9.40
CA VAL A 203 -2.76 20.08 10.52
C VAL A 203 -3.85 20.57 11.45
N SER A 204 -4.15 19.81 12.50
CA SER A 204 -4.97 20.31 13.59
C SER A 204 -4.22 21.51 14.21
N GLN A 205 -4.84 22.68 14.11
CA GLN A 205 -4.42 23.89 14.81
C GLN A 205 -4.64 23.71 16.30
#